data_c2520c8e71d390fb8bd09ce043d083e9
#
_entry.id   c2520c8e71d390fb8bd09ce043d083e9
#
_cell.length_a   1.000
_cell.length_b   1.000
_cell.length_c   1.000
_cell.angle_alpha   90.00
_cell.angle_beta   90.00
_cell.angle_gamma   90.00
#
_symmetry.space_group_name_H-M   'P 1'
#
loop_
_entity.id
_entity.type
_entity.pdbx_description
1 polymer ?
#
loop_
_entity_poly.entity_id
_entity_poly.type
_entity_poly.pdbx_seq_one_letter_code
_entity_poly.pdbx_strand_id
1 'polypeptide(L)'
;MAYNLKEVVANKPARFTSGHRMCAGCGAPVVGRMVLRALKNEDHAVICNATGCMEVSTFIYPYTSWTDSFIHTAFENAGATLSGVEAAYKAMKRQNKLSGTTTKFIAFGGDRRNIWYRASKFIRSNGKRTWHGICMLW
;
A
#
# COMPACT_ATOMS: atom_id res chain seq x y z
N MET A 1 -21.01 0.29 -11.52
CA MET A 1 -20.25 -0.54 -12.50
C MET A 1 -20.13 -1.94 -11.92
N ALA A 2 -20.71 -2.94 -12.61
CA ALA A 2 -20.55 -4.33 -12.19
C ALA A 2 -19.11 -4.77 -12.49
N TYR A 3 -18.40 -5.22 -11.49
CA TYR A 3 -17.04 -5.76 -11.63
C TYR A 3 -17.12 -7.16 -12.28
N ASN A 4 -16.65 -7.28 -13.51
CA ASN A 4 -16.52 -8.58 -14.15
C ASN A 4 -15.21 -9.23 -13.70
N LEU A 5 -15.30 -10.22 -12.80
CA LEU A 5 -14.15 -10.88 -12.21
C LEU A 5 -13.22 -11.53 -13.25
N LYS A 6 -13.78 -12.07 -14.32
CA LYS A 6 -13.01 -12.67 -15.43
C LYS A 6 -12.15 -11.64 -16.16
N GLU A 7 -12.69 -10.45 -16.42
CA GLU A 7 -11.95 -9.36 -17.05
C GLU A 7 -10.83 -8.82 -16.17
N VAL A 8 -11.10 -8.68 -14.87
CA VAL A 8 -10.08 -8.23 -13.90
C VAL A 8 -8.92 -9.23 -13.79
N VAL A 9 -9.20 -10.52 -13.84
CA VAL A 9 -8.16 -11.56 -13.78
C VAL A 9 -7.36 -11.65 -15.08
N ALA A 10 -8.01 -11.49 -16.24
CA ALA A 10 -7.38 -11.64 -17.55
C ALA A 10 -6.54 -10.42 -17.96
N ASN A 11 -6.98 -9.20 -17.63
CA ASN A 11 -6.47 -7.97 -18.22
C ASN A 11 -5.62 -7.11 -17.28
N LYS A 12 -5.42 -7.52 -16.01
CA LYS A 12 -4.61 -6.74 -15.06
C LYS A 12 -3.30 -7.44 -14.74
N PRO A 13 -2.17 -6.73 -14.87
CA PRO A 13 -0.87 -7.28 -14.49
C PRO A 13 -0.84 -7.64 -13.00
N ALA A 14 -0.14 -8.72 -12.67
CA ALA A 14 0.06 -9.13 -11.29
C ALA A 14 1.06 -8.16 -10.62
N ARG A 15 0.55 -7.23 -9.81
CA ARG A 15 1.37 -6.28 -9.05
C ARG A 15 1.98 -6.88 -7.77
N PHE A 16 1.48 -8.04 -7.38
CA PHE A 16 2.01 -8.85 -6.29
C PHE A 16 2.31 -10.24 -6.82
N THR A 17 3.58 -10.56 -6.97
CA THR A 17 4.04 -11.79 -7.61
C THR A 17 3.92 -13.00 -6.69
N SER A 18 4.14 -14.20 -7.26
CA SER A 18 4.07 -15.47 -6.50
C SER A 18 5.32 -15.75 -5.66
N GLY A 19 6.36 -14.93 -5.70
CA GLY A 19 7.64 -15.17 -5.01
C GLY A 19 7.64 -14.92 -3.49
N HIS A 20 6.47 -14.67 -2.88
CA HIS A 20 6.37 -14.48 -1.44
C HIS A 20 6.48 -15.81 -0.66
N ARG A 21 6.99 -15.73 0.57
CA ARG A 21 7.17 -16.88 1.48
C ARG A 21 6.14 -16.89 2.61
N MET A 22 4.90 -16.51 2.32
CA MET A 22 3.81 -16.56 3.29
C MET A 22 3.29 -17.98 3.46
N CYS A 23 2.73 -18.27 4.62
CA CYS A 23 2.21 -19.59 4.96
C CYS A 23 1.12 -20.04 3.98
N ALA A 24 1.04 -21.35 3.73
CA ALA A 24 -0.05 -21.94 2.96
C ALA A 24 -1.40 -21.63 3.64
N GLY A 25 -2.38 -21.17 2.86
CA GLY A 25 -3.69 -20.79 3.37
C GLY A 25 -3.78 -19.42 4.05
N CYS A 26 -2.68 -18.63 4.08
CA CYS A 26 -2.71 -17.30 4.64
C CYS A 26 -3.59 -16.36 3.81
N GLY A 27 -4.50 -15.62 4.46
CA GLY A 27 -5.38 -14.64 3.80
C GLY A 27 -4.68 -13.37 3.34
N ALA A 28 -3.55 -13.01 3.96
CA ALA A 28 -2.85 -11.76 3.70
C ALA A 28 -2.44 -11.57 2.22
N PRO A 29 -1.81 -12.54 1.53
CA PRO A 29 -1.48 -12.38 0.11
C PRO A 29 -2.71 -12.33 -0.79
N VAL A 30 -3.81 -12.97 -0.39
CA VAL A 30 -5.08 -12.89 -1.13
C VAL A 30 -5.62 -11.47 -1.09
N VAL A 31 -5.71 -10.89 0.11
CA VAL A 31 -6.15 -9.50 0.30
C VAL A 31 -5.22 -8.52 -0.41
N GLY A 32 -3.91 -8.68 -0.29
CA GLY A 32 -2.94 -7.84 -1.00
C GLY A 32 -3.14 -7.85 -2.51
N ARG A 33 -3.35 -9.01 -3.11
CA ARG A 33 -3.66 -9.12 -4.55
C ARG A 33 -4.99 -8.47 -4.93
N MET A 34 -6.02 -8.65 -4.11
CA MET A 34 -7.33 -8.03 -4.37
C MET A 34 -7.25 -6.51 -4.37
N VAL A 35 -6.55 -5.94 -3.38
CA VAL A 35 -6.34 -4.49 -3.28
C VAL A 35 -5.61 -3.94 -4.49
N LEU A 36 -4.49 -4.56 -4.85
CA LEU A 36 -3.69 -4.09 -5.99
C LEU A 36 -4.41 -4.27 -7.33
N ARG A 37 -5.22 -5.30 -7.47
CA ARG A 37 -6.08 -5.47 -8.65
C ARG A 37 -7.22 -4.46 -8.75
N ALA A 38 -7.62 -3.84 -7.64
CA ALA A 38 -8.61 -2.77 -7.66
C ALA A 38 -8.07 -1.47 -8.28
N LEU A 39 -6.74 -1.29 -8.32
CA LEU A 39 -6.12 -0.14 -8.96
C LEU A 39 -6.30 -0.17 -10.47
N LYS A 40 -6.30 1.00 -11.10
CA LYS A 40 -6.24 1.12 -12.56
C LYS A 40 -4.83 0.77 -13.06
N ASN A 41 -4.74 0.35 -14.34
CA ASN A 41 -3.43 0.00 -14.92
C ASN A 41 -2.47 1.19 -15.00
N GLU A 42 -3.00 2.40 -15.14
CA GLU A 42 -2.28 3.67 -15.20
C GLU A 42 -1.88 4.24 -13.82
N ASP A 43 -2.47 3.72 -12.73
CA ASP A 43 -2.14 4.18 -11.38
C ASP A 43 -0.79 3.62 -10.94
N HIS A 44 0.07 4.48 -10.39
CA HIS A 44 1.22 4.05 -9.62
C HIS A 44 0.83 3.81 -8.17
N ALA A 45 1.43 2.81 -7.54
CA ALA A 45 1.24 2.57 -6.12
C ALA A 45 2.54 2.78 -5.34
N VAL A 46 2.40 3.38 -4.16
CA VAL A 46 3.45 3.41 -3.14
C VAL A 46 2.91 2.61 -1.97
N ILE A 47 3.54 1.50 -1.70
CA ILE A 47 3.13 0.53 -0.68
C ILE A 47 4.06 0.67 0.51
N CYS A 48 3.49 0.75 1.70
CA CYS A 48 4.24 0.81 2.93
C CYS A 48 3.78 -0.26 3.90
N ASN A 49 4.69 -1.09 4.33
CA ASN A 49 4.44 -2.11 5.35
C ASN A 49 5.28 -1.85 6.59
N ALA A 50 4.64 -1.96 7.74
CA ALA A 50 5.36 -2.11 9.00
C ALA A 50 5.89 -3.52 9.14
N THR A 51 6.95 -3.69 9.93
CA THR A 51 7.51 -5.01 10.24
C THR A 51 6.44 -5.98 10.72
N GLY A 52 6.29 -7.07 9.99
CA GLY A 52 5.27 -8.09 10.24
C GLY A 52 5.33 -9.19 9.20
N CYS A 53 4.42 -10.18 9.31
CA CYS A 53 4.45 -11.36 8.43
C CYS A 53 4.37 -11.00 6.94
N MET A 54 3.53 -10.05 6.58
CA MET A 54 3.39 -9.65 5.17
C MET A 54 4.64 -8.93 4.67
N GLU A 55 5.29 -8.17 5.51
CA GLU A 55 6.50 -7.46 5.14
C GLU A 55 7.66 -8.44 4.97
N VAL A 56 8.06 -9.16 6.02
CA VAL A 56 9.24 -10.05 6.00
C VAL A 56 9.12 -11.19 5.00
N SER A 57 7.91 -11.65 4.68
CA SER A 57 7.70 -12.76 3.73
C SER A 57 7.67 -12.31 2.27
N THR A 58 7.57 -11.02 2.00
CA THR A 58 7.40 -10.48 0.65
C THR A 58 8.63 -9.80 0.10
N PHE A 59 9.61 -9.49 0.97
CA PHE A 59 10.91 -9.06 0.51
C PHE A 59 12.01 -9.81 1.27
N ILE A 60 12.85 -10.51 0.57
CA ILE A 60 14.07 -11.11 1.13
C ILE A 60 15.18 -10.75 0.16
N TYR A 61 16.03 -9.84 0.60
CA TYR A 61 17.11 -9.36 -0.26
C TYR A 61 17.84 -10.51 -0.96
N PRO A 62 18.07 -10.41 -2.26
CA PRO A 62 17.80 -9.28 -3.16
C PRO A 62 16.42 -9.30 -3.85
N TYR A 63 15.51 -10.15 -3.43
CA TYR A 63 14.22 -10.39 -4.09
C TYR A 63 13.09 -9.61 -3.43
N THR A 64 12.08 -9.22 -4.23
CA THR A 64 10.83 -8.65 -3.74
C THR A 64 9.66 -9.23 -4.52
N SER A 65 8.52 -9.40 -3.86
CA SER A 65 7.26 -9.82 -4.50
C SER A 65 6.43 -8.63 -5.00
N TRP A 66 6.87 -7.42 -4.75
CA TRP A 66 6.18 -6.20 -5.13
C TRP A 66 6.71 -5.65 -6.44
N THR A 67 5.84 -5.32 -7.38
CA THR A 67 6.21 -4.65 -8.64
C THR A 67 6.11 -3.14 -8.55
N ASP A 68 5.34 -2.65 -7.58
CA ASP A 68 5.21 -1.23 -7.27
C ASP A 68 6.28 -0.78 -6.25
N SER A 69 6.36 0.53 -6.02
CA SER A 69 7.27 1.08 -5.01
C SER A 69 6.92 0.57 -3.62
N PHE A 70 7.88 -0.05 -2.95
CA PHE A 70 7.70 -0.67 -1.65
C PHE A 70 8.59 -0.02 -0.59
N ILE A 71 8.01 0.33 0.54
CA ILE A 71 8.70 0.94 1.67
C ILE A 71 8.53 0.03 2.89
N HIS A 72 9.65 -0.44 3.41
CA HIS A 72 9.73 -1.13 4.68
C HIS A 72 9.90 -0.13 5.83
N THR A 73 9.15 -0.34 6.92
CA THR A 73 9.26 0.49 8.13
C THR A 73 9.28 -0.38 9.38
N ALA A 74 9.79 0.18 10.46
CA ALA A 74 9.74 -0.46 11.76
C ALA A 74 8.29 -0.72 12.21
N PHE A 75 8.13 -1.54 13.24
CA PHE A 75 6.83 -1.87 13.83
C PHE A 75 5.96 -0.62 14.02
N GLU A 76 4.68 -0.72 13.67
CA GLU A 76 3.64 0.31 13.87
C GLU A 76 3.80 1.62 13.08
N ASN A 77 4.84 1.78 12.26
CA ASN A 77 5.17 3.05 11.62
C ASN A 77 4.66 3.21 10.18
N ALA A 78 4.05 2.20 9.56
CA ALA A 78 3.63 2.26 8.15
C ALA A 78 2.75 3.47 7.83
N GLY A 79 1.74 3.75 8.65
CA GLY A 79 0.84 4.88 8.44
C GLY A 79 1.52 6.24 8.58
N ALA A 80 2.40 6.39 9.58
CA ALA A 80 3.15 7.63 9.81
C ALA A 80 4.14 7.90 8.68
N THR A 81 4.89 6.89 8.27
CA THR A 81 5.84 6.98 7.16
C THR A 81 5.13 7.32 5.86
N LEU A 82 4.06 6.59 5.54
CA LEU A 82 3.34 6.80 4.29
C LEU A 82 2.69 8.18 4.22
N SER A 83 2.19 8.71 5.33
CA SER A 83 1.66 10.07 5.37
C SER A 83 2.73 11.14 5.12
N GLY A 84 3.96 10.92 5.61
CA GLY A 84 5.11 11.78 5.29
C GLY A 84 5.47 11.73 3.80
N VAL A 85 5.49 10.53 3.22
CA VAL A 85 5.75 10.35 1.78
C VAL A 85 4.65 11.01 0.93
N GLU A 86 3.39 10.85 1.31
CA GLU A 86 2.27 11.52 0.63
C GLU A 86 2.38 13.05 0.71
N ALA A 87 2.75 13.57 1.87
CA ALA A 87 2.95 15.02 2.04
C ALA A 87 4.09 15.55 1.17
N ALA A 88 5.21 14.83 1.12
CA ALA A 88 6.34 15.16 0.25
C ALA A 88 5.94 15.10 -1.24
N TYR A 89 5.23 14.04 -1.65
CA TYR A 89 4.71 13.93 -3.02
C TYR A 89 3.82 15.12 -3.40
N LYS A 90 2.89 15.50 -2.52
CA LYS A 90 2.02 16.66 -2.74
C LYS A 90 2.81 17.98 -2.84
N ALA A 91 3.87 18.13 -2.07
CA ALA A 91 4.75 19.30 -2.14
C ALA A 91 5.53 19.33 -3.46
N MET A 92 6.10 18.19 -3.90
CA MET A 92 6.79 18.08 -5.19
C MET A 92 5.86 18.33 -6.38
N LYS A 93 4.63 17.84 -6.31
CA LYS A 93 3.61 18.09 -7.34
C LYS A 93 3.24 19.56 -7.45
N ARG A 94 3.12 20.27 -6.31
CA ARG A 94 2.91 21.74 -6.30
C ARG A 94 4.07 22.53 -6.91
N GLN A 95 5.29 21.98 -6.81
CA GLN A 95 6.50 22.58 -7.40
C GLN A 95 6.71 22.18 -8.88
N ASN A 96 5.73 21.50 -9.50
CA ASN A 96 5.81 20.98 -10.88
C ASN A 96 7.03 20.06 -11.15
N LYS A 97 7.54 19.40 -10.10
CA LYS A 97 8.67 18.47 -10.21
C LYS A 97 8.24 17.05 -10.59
N LEU A 98 6.95 16.77 -10.58
CA LEU A 98 6.38 15.46 -10.90
C LEU A 98 5.38 15.57 -12.05
N SER A 99 5.56 14.78 -13.09
CA SER A 99 4.62 14.71 -14.20
C SER A 99 3.43 13.81 -13.89
N GLY A 100 2.29 14.29 -14.15
CA GLY A 100 0.92 13.86 -14.38
C GLY A 100 0.34 12.50 -13.96
N THR A 101 1.08 11.52 -13.46
CA THR A 101 0.52 10.22 -13.09
C THR A 101 -0.18 10.23 -11.74
N THR A 102 -1.29 9.47 -11.66
CA THR A 102 -2.01 9.31 -10.38
C THR A 102 -1.29 8.30 -9.50
N THR A 103 -0.79 8.75 -8.36
CA THR A 103 -0.14 7.87 -7.38
C THR A 103 -1.11 7.55 -6.23
N LYS A 104 -1.24 6.27 -5.90
CA LYS A 104 -2.02 5.76 -4.78
C LYS A 104 -1.08 5.36 -3.64
N PHE A 105 -1.42 5.75 -2.43
CA PHE A 105 -0.65 5.45 -1.23
C PHE A 105 -1.38 4.39 -0.43
N ILE A 106 -0.74 3.23 -0.19
CA ILE A 106 -1.36 2.06 0.45
C ILE A 106 -0.50 1.62 1.62
N ALA A 107 -1.07 1.64 2.81
CA ALA A 107 -0.43 1.08 3.99
C ALA A 107 -1.11 -0.25 4.34
N PHE A 108 -0.30 -1.30 4.48
CA PHE A 108 -0.75 -2.55 5.07
C PHE A 108 -0.29 -2.63 6.53
N GLY A 109 -1.23 -2.93 7.40
CA GLY A 109 -0.98 -3.10 8.83
C GLY A 109 -1.45 -4.47 9.29
N GLY A 110 -0.68 -5.09 10.18
CA GLY A 110 -1.06 -6.32 10.83
C GLY A 110 -1.99 -6.10 12.04
N ASP A 111 -2.24 -7.16 12.78
CA ASP A 111 -3.18 -7.31 13.87
C ASP A 111 -2.96 -6.44 15.13
N ARG A 112 -1.98 -5.56 15.15
CA ARG A 112 -1.75 -4.68 16.30
C ARG A 112 -2.61 -3.41 16.23
N ARG A 113 -3.43 -3.21 17.25
CA ARG A 113 -4.37 -2.10 17.50
C ARG A 113 -3.81 -0.68 17.32
N ASN A 114 -2.50 -0.51 17.31
CA ASN A 114 -1.86 0.81 17.41
C ASN A 114 -1.84 1.61 16.10
N ILE A 115 -2.02 0.98 14.94
CA ILE A 115 -2.04 1.68 13.64
C ILE A 115 -3.24 2.65 13.56
N TRP A 116 -4.40 2.25 14.07
CA TRP A 116 -5.60 3.10 14.11
C TRP A 116 -5.42 4.33 15.00
N TYR A 117 -4.79 4.17 16.14
CA TYR A 117 -4.64 5.25 17.10
C TYR A 117 -3.66 6.33 16.60
N ARG A 118 -2.57 5.95 15.97
CA ARG A 118 -1.58 6.90 15.44
C ARG A 118 -2.01 7.52 14.11
N ALA A 119 -2.60 6.77 13.21
CA ALA A 119 -3.17 7.30 11.97
C ALA A 119 -4.31 8.29 12.25
N SER A 120 -5.20 7.99 13.20
CA SER A 120 -6.30 8.89 13.58
C SER A 120 -5.83 10.18 14.24
N LYS A 121 -4.75 10.16 15.04
CA LYS A 121 -4.15 11.39 15.60
C LYS A 121 -3.51 12.27 14.54
N PHE A 122 -2.84 11.68 13.57
CA PHE A 122 -2.22 12.44 12.48
C PHE A 122 -3.27 13.11 11.56
N ILE A 123 -4.35 12.42 11.26
CA ILE A 123 -5.48 12.95 10.49
C ILE A 123 -6.14 14.13 11.22
N ARG A 124 -6.17 14.11 12.55
CA ARG A 124 -6.80 15.13 13.38
C ARG A 124 -5.96 16.42 13.51
N SER A 125 -4.63 16.32 13.40
CA SER A 125 -3.74 17.46 13.58
C SER A 125 -3.67 18.40 12.38
N ASN A 126 -4.01 17.96 11.18
CA ASN A 126 -3.90 18.72 9.93
C ASN A 126 -5.23 19.28 9.40
N GLY A 127 -6.33 19.19 10.13
CA GLY A 127 -7.59 19.95 9.88
C GLY A 127 -8.30 19.74 8.53
N LYS A 128 -7.74 19.01 7.58
CA LYS A 128 -8.35 18.73 6.27
C LYS A 128 -8.45 17.24 6.03
N ARG A 129 -9.71 16.75 6.06
CA ARG A 129 -10.07 15.36 5.79
C ARG A 129 -9.92 15.00 4.30
N THR A 130 -8.73 14.90 3.79
CA THR A 130 -8.52 14.37 2.45
C THR A 130 -7.46 13.28 2.48
N TRP A 131 -7.81 12.16 3.10
CA TRP A 131 -7.02 10.95 3.00
C TRP A 131 -7.45 10.18 1.74
N HIS A 132 -6.58 10.10 0.75
CA HIS A 132 -6.78 9.28 -0.44
C HIS A 132 -6.00 7.96 -0.33
N GLY A 133 -5.51 7.65 0.85
CA GLY A 133 -4.80 6.43 1.17
C GLY A 133 -5.76 5.33 1.65
N ILE A 134 -5.55 4.11 1.20
CA ILE A 134 -6.25 2.91 1.69
C ILE A 134 -5.38 2.30 2.78
N CYS A 135 -5.86 2.35 4.03
CA CYS A 135 -5.25 1.62 5.14
C CYS A 135 -6.01 0.30 5.31
N MET A 136 -5.35 -0.81 5.14
CA MET A 136 -5.93 -2.13 5.35
C MET A 136 -5.34 -2.77 6.60
N LEU A 137 -6.25 -3.27 7.44
CA LEU A 137 -5.96 -4.02 8.64
C LEU A 137 -6.49 -5.45 8.46
N TRP A 138 -5.76 -6.43 8.93
CA TRP A 138 -6.21 -7.80 9.16
C TRP A 138 -5.72 -8.33 10.50
#